data_8aaea104d334cbd8d7ff52d041939f08
#
_entry.id   8aaea104d334cbd8d7ff52d041939f08
#
_cell.length_a   1.000
_cell.length_b   1.000
_cell.length_c   1.000
_cell.angle_alpha   90.00
_cell.angle_beta   90.00
_cell.angle_gamma   90.00
#
_symmetry.space_group_name_H-M   'P 1'
#
loop_
_entity.id
_entity.type
_entity.pdbx_description
1 polymer ?
#
loop_
_entity_poly.entity_id
_entity_poly.type
_entity_poly.pdbx_seq_one_letter_code
_entity_poly.pdbx_strand_id
1 'polypeptide(L)'
;MFDLIVVGAGFSGLQAAITAQQAGLSVVVLEARDRIGGKIWSVPLASGRGYADLGGAWINVNLQKRVGAYIKKFGLKTVEQRLEGRAIMQEAANERFEFPFGVTPSDWTTEEKENLAKIRDHIQAESLKPGPPRADDDNVTLEQYIRGLGAGPKTIKMVNLWARVMHGLESSEYSAAWFIDYCRCNHGLLAIRADDSSGGQHLRFRDGSQSLANALASLVGPSNIHLSSPIATIEDLSTHTIVKTTTGKSFAARKCILSIPSTMYKELNIQPPLPPRVQEVTNATVLGDYNKAIVCYDRPWWRDSGFNGYFASYSGPVILARDTSVDEVRHYSLTCFVNGNEGRKWGKLIPHERRAAVIKQLAKVFNAGDNNDHEVYKPIEVFDQVWQHERYSRGALAPITALGHMTRFADVYGKPVGNLHFVGTEYSNEWRGYVEGALCSGEIGAAEVIKALGGRGRASL
;
A
#
# COMPACT_ATOMS: atom_id res chain seq x y z
N MET A 1 7.07 26.74 21.56
CA MET A 1 6.71 26.68 20.11
C MET A 1 7.74 25.84 19.41
N PHE A 2 7.33 24.82 18.65
CA PHE A 2 8.20 23.97 17.85
C PHE A 2 8.59 24.62 16.52
N ASP A 3 9.60 24.09 15.84
CA ASP A 3 9.86 24.45 14.44
C ASP A 3 8.90 23.72 13.52
N LEU A 4 8.57 22.44 13.83
CA LEU A 4 7.74 21.59 13.01
C LEU A 4 6.76 20.75 13.85
N ILE A 5 5.48 20.75 13.45
CA ILE A 5 4.51 19.73 13.82
C ILE A 5 4.36 18.77 12.65
N VAL A 6 4.37 17.45 12.93
CA VAL A 6 4.04 16.40 11.97
C VAL A 6 2.73 15.75 12.39
N VAL A 7 1.71 15.79 11.54
CA VAL A 7 0.42 15.14 11.76
C VAL A 7 0.42 13.77 11.08
N GLY A 8 0.44 12.73 11.88
CA GLY A 8 0.50 11.33 11.48
C GLY A 8 1.87 10.69 11.67
N ALA A 9 1.92 9.56 12.39
CA ALA A 9 3.12 8.75 12.63
C ALA A 9 3.19 7.52 11.70
N GLY A 10 2.77 7.68 10.44
CA GLY A 10 3.09 6.75 9.36
C GLY A 10 4.55 6.90 8.92
N PHE A 11 5.03 6.07 8.01
CA PHE A 11 6.43 6.13 7.57
C PHE A 11 6.84 7.47 6.98
N SER A 12 5.96 8.14 6.22
CA SER A 12 6.27 9.48 5.70
C SER A 12 6.46 10.50 6.82
N GLY A 13 5.58 10.49 7.83
CA GLY A 13 5.67 11.40 8.97
C GLY A 13 6.87 11.12 9.87
N LEU A 14 7.14 9.85 10.18
CA LEU A 14 8.32 9.47 10.96
C LEU A 14 9.61 9.86 10.24
N GLN A 15 9.71 9.61 8.94
CA GLN A 15 10.88 10.02 8.15
C GLN A 15 11.01 11.54 8.10
N ALA A 16 9.92 12.27 7.91
CA ALA A 16 9.97 13.74 7.92
C ALA A 16 10.46 14.27 9.27
N ALA A 17 10.00 13.70 10.38
CA ALA A 17 10.44 14.07 11.71
C ALA A 17 11.96 13.80 11.91
N ILE A 18 12.42 12.60 11.50
CA ILE A 18 13.85 12.23 11.58
C ILE A 18 14.71 13.22 10.78
N THR A 19 14.34 13.49 9.53
CA THR A 19 15.10 14.38 8.65
C THR A 19 15.15 15.81 9.20
N ALA A 20 14.03 16.32 9.73
CA ALA A 20 13.96 17.65 10.32
C ALA A 20 14.81 17.74 11.62
N GLN A 21 14.76 16.72 12.49
CA GLN A 21 15.60 16.68 13.69
C GLN A 21 17.08 16.60 13.37
N GLN A 22 17.47 15.85 12.33
CA GLN A 22 18.86 15.79 11.85
C GLN A 22 19.39 17.15 11.35
N ALA A 23 18.48 18.02 10.91
CA ALA A 23 18.78 19.40 10.56
C ALA A 23 18.76 20.38 11.77
N GLY A 24 18.54 19.88 12.98
CA GLY A 24 18.52 20.67 14.22
C GLY A 24 17.16 21.30 14.55
N LEU A 25 16.08 20.94 13.85
CA LEU A 25 14.74 21.47 14.13
C LEU A 25 14.10 20.76 15.33
N SER A 26 13.37 21.53 16.14
CA SER A 26 12.51 21.01 17.20
C SER A 26 11.21 20.47 16.57
N VAL A 27 10.92 19.18 16.79
CA VAL A 27 9.81 18.47 16.14
C VAL A 27 8.89 17.82 17.17
N VAL A 28 7.58 17.86 16.90
CA VAL A 28 6.57 17.05 17.59
C VAL A 28 5.73 16.31 16.56
N VAL A 29 5.43 15.03 16.83
CA VAL A 29 4.58 14.17 15.99
C VAL A 29 3.28 13.88 16.71
N LEU A 30 2.14 14.10 16.05
CA LEU A 30 0.80 13.87 16.59
C LEU A 30 0.14 12.73 15.81
N GLU A 31 -0.12 11.60 16.47
CA GLU A 31 -0.76 10.41 15.89
C GLU A 31 -2.15 10.21 16.48
N ALA A 32 -3.11 10.01 15.60
CA ALA A 32 -4.51 9.84 15.99
C ALA A 32 -4.80 8.50 16.69
N ARG A 33 -4.07 7.43 16.29
CA ARG A 33 -4.19 6.10 16.87
C ARG A 33 -3.36 5.95 18.14
N ASP A 34 -3.59 4.88 18.84
CA ASP A 34 -2.79 4.41 19.98
C ASP A 34 -1.49 3.68 19.51
N ARG A 35 -1.24 3.62 18.21
CA ARG A 35 -0.08 2.98 17.57
C ARG A 35 0.51 3.83 16.45
N ILE A 36 1.79 3.66 16.21
CA ILE A 36 2.50 4.21 15.05
C ILE A 36 2.37 3.29 13.82
N GLY A 37 2.91 3.71 12.68
CA GLY A 37 3.04 2.93 11.45
C GLY A 37 1.97 3.24 10.38
N GLY A 38 0.86 3.88 10.75
CA GLY A 38 -0.20 4.23 9.81
C GLY A 38 -0.82 3.01 9.13
N LYS A 39 -0.61 2.84 7.81
CA LYS A 39 -1.04 1.67 7.02
C LYS A 39 -0.09 0.46 7.10
N ILE A 40 0.94 0.51 7.92
CA ILE A 40 1.71 -0.63 8.38
C ILE A 40 1.14 -1.06 9.73
N TRP A 41 0.81 -2.34 9.84
CA TRP A 41 0.26 -2.90 11.06
C TRP A 41 0.54 -4.39 11.12
N SER A 42 1.39 -4.80 12.04
CA SER A 42 1.64 -6.21 12.34
C SER A 42 1.09 -6.55 13.70
N VAL A 43 0.38 -7.65 13.82
CA VAL A 43 -0.17 -8.16 15.07
C VAL A 43 0.48 -9.49 15.44
N PRO A 44 0.82 -9.71 16.71
CA PRO A 44 1.37 -11.00 17.13
C PRO A 44 0.31 -12.09 17.05
N LEU A 45 0.69 -13.31 16.68
CA LEU A 45 -0.16 -14.47 16.84
C LEU A 45 -0.33 -14.84 18.30
N ALA A 46 -1.52 -15.25 18.71
CA ALA A 46 -1.78 -15.74 20.06
C ALA A 46 -0.91 -16.95 20.43
N SER A 47 -0.50 -17.74 19.42
CA SER A 47 0.43 -18.87 19.58
C SER A 47 1.87 -18.47 19.90
N GLY A 48 2.23 -17.18 19.81
CA GLY A 48 3.60 -16.67 19.92
C GLY A 48 4.50 -16.98 18.72
N ARG A 49 3.96 -17.52 17.64
CA ARG A 49 4.71 -17.95 16.43
C ARG A 49 4.93 -16.82 15.43
N GLY A 50 5.21 -15.60 15.84
CA GLY A 50 5.50 -14.47 14.96
C GLY A 50 4.32 -13.53 14.79
N TYR A 51 4.21 -12.89 13.60
CA TYR A 51 3.32 -11.77 13.35
C TYR A 51 2.54 -11.92 12.06
N ALA A 52 1.30 -11.45 12.05
CA ALA A 52 0.47 -11.28 10.86
C ALA A 52 0.52 -9.81 10.41
N ASP A 53 0.94 -9.55 9.17
CA ASP A 53 1.01 -8.21 8.58
C ASP A 53 -0.34 -7.82 7.95
N LEU A 54 -1.19 -7.18 8.73
CA LEU A 54 -2.50 -6.66 8.27
C LEU A 54 -2.36 -5.49 7.29
N GLY A 55 -1.23 -4.76 7.37
CA GLY A 55 -0.84 -3.67 6.49
C GLY A 55 0.12 -4.09 5.37
N GLY A 56 0.92 -3.14 4.87
CA GLY A 56 2.00 -3.40 3.91
C GLY A 56 3.04 -4.36 4.49
N ALA A 57 3.54 -5.30 3.67
CA ALA A 57 4.44 -6.35 4.14
C ALA A 57 5.68 -6.53 3.25
N TRP A 58 5.55 -6.32 1.94
CA TRP A 58 6.62 -6.63 0.97
C TRP A 58 7.56 -5.47 0.74
N ILE A 59 8.83 -5.81 0.57
CA ILE A 59 9.95 -4.89 0.34
C ILE A 59 10.98 -5.51 -0.62
N ASN A 60 11.93 -4.69 -1.08
CA ASN A 60 13.11 -5.12 -1.80
C ASN A 60 14.33 -4.29 -1.35
N VAL A 61 15.28 -4.91 -0.69
CA VAL A 61 16.46 -4.20 -0.13
C VAL A 61 17.43 -3.68 -1.20
N ASN A 62 17.44 -4.29 -2.39
CA ASN A 62 18.34 -3.91 -3.47
C ASN A 62 17.80 -2.71 -4.27
N LEU A 63 16.48 -2.65 -4.45
CA LEU A 63 15.81 -1.62 -5.23
C LEU A 63 15.29 -0.45 -4.37
N GLN A 64 14.99 -0.71 -3.09
CA GLN A 64 14.44 0.24 -2.13
C GLN A 64 15.53 0.68 -1.15
N LYS A 65 16.26 1.70 -1.54
CA LYS A 65 17.52 2.12 -0.88
C LYS A 65 17.35 2.55 0.57
N ARG A 66 16.28 3.29 0.91
CA ARG A 66 16.02 3.79 2.27
C ARG A 66 15.64 2.63 3.18
N VAL A 67 14.77 1.76 2.71
CA VAL A 67 14.39 0.52 3.41
C VAL A 67 15.62 -0.33 3.66
N GLY A 68 16.46 -0.58 2.63
CA GLY A 68 17.70 -1.35 2.74
C GLY A 68 18.67 -0.74 3.75
N ALA A 69 18.83 0.58 3.75
CA ALA A 69 19.68 1.29 4.71
C ALA A 69 19.19 1.13 6.16
N TYR A 70 17.87 1.23 6.40
CA TYR A 70 17.30 1.02 7.73
C TYR A 70 17.37 -0.44 8.19
N ILE A 71 17.13 -1.41 7.31
CA ILE A 71 17.31 -2.83 7.61
C ILE A 71 18.74 -3.09 8.09
N LYS A 72 19.75 -2.58 7.36
CA LYS A 72 21.16 -2.69 7.74
C LYS A 72 21.44 -1.96 9.05
N LYS A 73 20.94 -0.74 9.23
CA LYS A 73 21.19 0.08 10.43
C LYS A 73 20.68 -0.58 11.71
N PHE A 74 19.50 -1.21 11.65
CA PHE A 74 18.83 -1.79 12.82
C PHE A 74 18.99 -3.31 12.93
N GLY A 75 19.66 -3.96 11.98
CA GLY A 75 19.82 -5.41 11.96
C GLY A 75 18.49 -6.16 11.82
N LEU A 76 17.51 -5.56 11.09
CA LEU A 76 16.20 -6.19 10.90
C LEU A 76 16.33 -7.42 10.02
N LYS A 77 15.67 -8.50 10.40
CA LYS A 77 15.69 -9.75 9.65
C LYS A 77 14.59 -9.77 8.59
N THR A 78 14.89 -10.41 7.45
CA THR A 78 13.97 -10.56 6.34
C THR A 78 13.78 -12.02 5.97
N VAL A 79 12.67 -12.32 5.30
CA VAL A 79 12.32 -13.63 4.75
C VAL A 79 11.99 -13.45 3.27
N GLU A 80 12.55 -14.30 2.41
CA GLU A 80 12.23 -14.30 0.99
C GLU A 80 10.83 -14.81 0.70
N GLN A 81 10.20 -14.24 -0.33
CA GLN A 81 8.93 -14.74 -0.82
C GLN A 81 9.13 -16.13 -1.44
N ARG A 82 8.36 -17.11 -0.96
CA ARG A 82 8.42 -18.47 -1.50
C ARG A 82 7.87 -18.50 -2.91
N LEU A 83 8.66 -19.01 -3.86
CA LEU A 83 8.29 -19.17 -5.26
C LEU A 83 8.30 -20.64 -5.69
N GLU A 84 8.99 -21.51 -4.95
CA GLU A 84 9.11 -22.93 -5.25
C GLU A 84 7.78 -23.67 -5.09
N GLY A 85 7.37 -24.39 -6.14
CA GLY A 85 6.12 -25.14 -6.20
C GLY A 85 5.17 -24.63 -7.28
N ARG A 86 4.02 -25.31 -7.42
CA ARG A 86 3.00 -24.93 -8.39
C ARG A 86 2.14 -23.79 -7.88
N ALA A 87 1.76 -22.90 -8.79
CA ALA A 87 0.75 -21.87 -8.59
C ALA A 87 -0.61 -22.33 -9.15
N ILE A 88 -1.67 -21.63 -8.77
CA ILE A 88 -3.03 -21.94 -9.23
C ILE A 88 -3.65 -20.67 -9.83
N MET A 89 -4.34 -20.81 -10.97
CA MET A 89 -5.29 -19.85 -11.49
C MET A 89 -6.69 -20.41 -11.39
N GLN A 90 -7.60 -19.69 -10.73
CA GLN A 90 -9.01 -20.02 -10.66
C GLN A 90 -9.79 -19.12 -11.64
N GLU A 91 -10.21 -19.68 -12.77
CA GLU A 91 -10.98 -18.98 -13.81
C GLU A 91 -12.45 -18.82 -13.44
N ALA A 92 -13.04 -19.85 -12.84
CA ALA A 92 -14.42 -19.88 -12.36
C ALA A 92 -14.53 -20.69 -11.07
N ALA A 93 -15.70 -20.73 -10.47
CA ALA A 93 -15.91 -21.38 -9.17
C ALA A 93 -15.44 -22.85 -9.10
N ASN A 94 -15.54 -23.57 -10.22
CA ASN A 94 -15.16 -25.00 -10.31
C ASN A 94 -14.11 -25.24 -11.41
N GLU A 95 -13.45 -24.20 -11.89
CA GLU A 95 -12.47 -24.28 -12.96
C GLU A 95 -11.15 -23.67 -12.48
N ARG A 96 -10.12 -24.49 -12.39
CA ARG A 96 -8.80 -24.11 -11.92
C ARG A 96 -7.70 -24.79 -12.74
N PHE A 97 -6.58 -24.11 -12.88
CA PHE A 97 -5.40 -24.58 -13.59
C PHE A 97 -4.17 -24.48 -12.68
N GLU A 98 -3.36 -25.52 -12.70
CA GLU A 98 -2.07 -25.55 -12.01
C GLU A 98 -0.96 -25.26 -13.03
N PHE A 99 -0.01 -24.41 -12.66
CA PHE A 99 1.08 -24.02 -13.54
C PHE A 99 2.35 -23.68 -12.74
N PRO A 100 3.54 -23.77 -13.35
CA PRO A 100 4.75 -23.26 -12.75
C PRO A 100 4.64 -21.75 -12.49
N PHE A 101 5.06 -21.28 -11.31
CA PHE A 101 5.01 -19.86 -11.00
C PHE A 101 5.78 -19.03 -12.05
N GLY A 102 5.22 -17.88 -12.43
CA GLY A 102 5.81 -16.99 -13.42
C GLY A 102 5.48 -17.31 -14.89
N VAL A 103 4.76 -18.42 -15.16
CA VAL A 103 4.34 -18.81 -16.50
C VAL A 103 2.87 -18.43 -16.73
N THR A 104 2.50 -18.09 -17.96
CA THR A 104 1.08 -17.88 -18.33
C THR A 104 0.34 -19.24 -18.32
N PRO A 105 -0.87 -19.32 -17.76
CA PRO A 105 -1.64 -20.56 -17.70
C PRO A 105 -1.75 -21.27 -19.07
N SER A 106 -1.73 -22.59 -19.07
CA SER A 106 -1.63 -23.39 -20.30
C SER A 106 -2.92 -23.46 -21.13
N ASP A 107 -4.08 -23.15 -20.53
CA ASP A 107 -5.39 -23.15 -21.19
C ASP A 107 -5.60 -21.96 -22.16
N TRP A 108 -4.70 -20.99 -22.12
CA TRP A 108 -4.75 -19.85 -23.05
C TRP A 108 -4.22 -20.26 -24.43
N THR A 109 -4.94 -19.86 -25.48
CA THR A 109 -4.47 -20.04 -26.87
C THR A 109 -3.24 -19.20 -27.13
N THR A 110 -2.51 -19.49 -28.21
CA THR A 110 -1.35 -18.70 -28.63
C THR A 110 -1.73 -17.24 -28.86
N GLU A 111 -2.86 -17.01 -29.55
CA GLU A 111 -3.37 -15.65 -29.83
C GLU A 111 -3.71 -14.88 -28.52
N GLU A 112 -4.31 -15.52 -27.54
CA GLU A 112 -4.61 -14.91 -26.23
C GLU A 112 -3.34 -14.57 -25.47
N LYS A 113 -2.32 -15.42 -25.50
CA LYS A 113 -1.00 -15.17 -24.90
C LYS A 113 -0.27 -14.01 -25.58
N GLU A 114 -0.30 -13.96 -26.90
CA GLU A 114 0.30 -12.87 -27.70
C GLU A 114 -0.44 -11.54 -27.44
N ASN A 115 -1.77 -11.56 -27.35
CA ASN A 115 -2.56 -10.39 -27.03
C ASN A 115 -2.21 -9.83 -25.64
N LEU A 116 -2.12 -10.68 -24.63
CA LEU A 116 -1.69 -10.26 -23.30
C LEU A 116 -0.26 -9.70 -23.31
N ALA A 117 0.66 -10.37 -24.00
CA ALA A 117 2.04 -9.92 -24.12
C ALA A 117 2.13 -8.55 -24.79
N LYS A 118 1.40 -8.33 -25.88
CA LYS A 118 1.32 -7.03 -26.57
C LYS A 118 0.89 -5.91 -25.61
N ILE A 119 -0.17 -6.11 -24.84
CA ILE A 119 -0.69 -5.09 -23.92
C ILE A 119 0.28 -4.87 -22.75
N ARG A 120 0.82 -5.95 -22.16
CA ARG A 120 1.83 -5.89 -21.10
C ARG A 120 3.06 -5.10 -21.52
N ASP A 121 3.61 -5.44 -22.68
CA ASP A 121 4.86 -4.85 -23.19
C ASP A 121 4.65 -3.40 -23.61
N HIS A 122 3.45 -3.06 -24.12
CA HIS A 122 3.07 -1.68 -24.39
C HIS A 122 3.04 -0.85 -23.10
N ILE A 123 2.34 -1.31 -22.04
CA ILE A 123 2.29 -0.60 -20.76
C ILE A 123 3.70 -0.50 -20.14
N GLN A 124 4.51 -1.56 -20.22
CA GLN A 124 5.90 -1.54 -19.78
C GLN A 124 6.68 -0.45 -20.51
N ALA A 125 6.62 -0.43 -21.84
CA ALA A 125 7.33 0.56 -22.65
C ALA A 125 6.90 2.00 -22.34
N GLU A 126 5.58 2.26 -22.22
CA GLU A 126 5.05 3.58 -21.87
C GLU A 126 5.50 4.02 -20.47
N SER A 127 5.53 3.09 -19.50
CA SER A 127 5.98 3.39 -18.14
C SER A 127 7.47 3.71 -18.03
N LEU A 128 8.29 3.29 -18.98
CA LEU A 128 9.73 3.58 -18.99
C LEU A 128 10.10 4.82 -19.81
N LYS A 129 9.15 5.43 -20.53
CA LYS A 129 9.39 6.68 -21.25
C LYS A 129 9.57 7.85 -20.30
N PRO A 130 10.54 8.75 -20.53
CA PRO A 130 10.67 9.97 -19.75
C PRO A 130 9.51 10.94 -20.03
N GLY A 131 9.25 11.81 -19.08
CA GLY A 131 8.27 12.89 -19.22
C GLY A 131 7.06 12.74 -18.30
N PRO A 132 6.22 13.78 -18.24
CA PRO A 132 5.01 13.77 -17.41
C PRO A 132 3.92 12.87 -18.01
N PRO A 133 2.92 12.46 -17.22
CA PRO A 133 1.73 11.80 -17.72
C PRO A 133 1.02 12.60 -18.82
N ARG A 134 0.44 11.90 -19.79
CA ARG A 134 -0.26 12.54 -20.92
C ARG A 134 -1.70 12.83 -20.53
N ALA A 135 -2.20 14.02 -20.89
CA ALA A 135 -3.58 14.43 -20.58
C ALA A 135 -4.62 13.55 -21.26
N ASP A 136 -4.37 13.11 -22.50
CA ASP A 136 -5.28 12.21 -23.23
C ASP A 136 -5.46 10.87 -22.49
N ASP A 137 -4.38 10.32 -21.96
CA ASP A 137 -4.40 9.06 -21.21
C ASP A 137 -5.01 9.25 -19.81
N ASP A 138 -5.02 10.48 -19.28
CA ASP A 138 -5.63 10.81 -17.99
C ASP A 138 -7.16 10.96 -18.09
N ASN A 139 -7.69 11.26 -19.27
CA ASN A 139 -9.13 11.40 -19.51
C ASN A 139 -9.84 10.09 -19.87
N VAL A 140 -9.12 8.98 -19.97
CA VAL A 140 -9.68 7.65 -20.24
C VAL A 140 -9.32 6.69 -19.11
N THR A 141 -10.21 5.74 -18.83
CA THR A 141 -9.92 4.69 -17.85
C THR A 141 -8.86 3.71 -18.38
N LEU A 142 -8.18 3.01 -17.48
CA LEU A 142 -7.25 1.96 -17.88
C LEU A 142 -7.92 0.91 -18.78
N GLU A 143 -9.17 0.54 -18.49
CA GLU A 143 -9.92 -0.41 -19.32
C GLU A 143 -10.19 0.16 -20.73
N GLN A 144 -10.64 1.40 -20.84
CA GLN A 144 -10.87 2.06 -22.14
C GLN A 144 -9.56 2.15 -22.94
N TYR A 145 -8.46 2.49 -22.29
CA TYR A 145 -7.15 2.59 -22.90
C TYR A 145 -6.72 1.25 -23.54
N ILE A 146 -6.74 0.15 -22.77
CA ILE A 146 -6.32 -1.15 -23.30
C ILE A 146 -7.28 -1.72 -24.35
N ARG A 147 -8.59 -1.40 -24.26
CA ARG A 147 -9.57 -1.74 -25.31
C ARG A 147 -9.21 -1.01 -26.63
N GLY A 148 -8.80 0.26 -26.55
CA GLY A 148 -8.30 1.02 -27.70
C GLY A 148 -7.04 0.42 -28.34
N LEU A 149 -6.24 -0.33 -27.58
CA LEU A 149 -5.06 -1.07 -28.09
C LEU A 149 -5.40 -2.46 -28.66
N GLY A 150 -6.67 -2.87 -28.62
CA GLY A 150 -7.15 -4.16 -29.08
C GLY A 150 -7.00 -5.29 -28.07
N ALA A 151 -7.12 -4.99 -26.77
CA ALA A 151 -7.14 -6.03 -25.75
C ALA A 151 -8.34 -6.95 -25.89
N GLY A 152 -8.10 -8.26 -25.94
CA GLY A 152 -9.13 -9.28 -25.95
C GLY A 152 -9.75 -9.54 -24.56
N PRO A 153 -10.84 -10.31 -24.49
CA PRO A 153 -11.59 -10.52 -23.22
C PRO A 153 -10.74 -11.05 -22.06
N LYS A 154 -9.88 -12.04 -22.29
CA LYS A 154 -8.99 -12.60 -21.24
C LYS A 154 -7.93 -11.58 -20.81
N THR A 155 -7.37 -10.81 -21.76
CA THR A 155 -6.43 -9.72 -21.46
C THR A 155 -7.07 -8.65 -20.60
N ILE A 156 -8.30 -8.24 -20.90
CA ILE A 156 -9.06 -7.26 -20.10
C ILE A 156 -9.25 -7.79 -18.66
N LYS A 157 -9.67 -9.04 -18.50
CA LYS A 157 -9.80 -9.67 -17.17
C LYS A 157 -8.47 -9.67 -16.40
N MET A 158 -7.35 -9.99 -17.08
CA MET A 158 -6.03 -10.03 -16.46
C MET A 158 -5.57 -8.63 -16.04
N VAL A 159 -5.73 -7.60 -16.89
CA VAL A 159 -5.38 -6.22 -16.53
C VAL A 159 -6.27 -5.71 -15.40
N ASN A 160 -7.55 -6.07 -15.38
CA ASN A 160 -8.43 -5.75 -14.26
C ASN A 160 -7.99 -6.44 -12.96
N LEU A 161 -7.48 -7.68 -13.03
CA LEU A 161 -6.88 -8.34 -11.88
C LEU A 161 -5.63 -7.58 -11.38
N TRP A 162 -4.77 -7.09 -12.30
CA TRP A 162 -3.64 -6.25 -11.91
C TRP A 162 -4.10 -4.97 -11.21
N ALA A 163 -5.11 -4.29 -11.75
CA ALA A 163 -5.70 -3.09 -11.15
C ALA A 163 -6.16 -3.35 -9.71
N ARG A 164 -6.93 -4.41 -9.50
CA ARG A 164 -7.42 -4.81 -8.16
C ARG A 164 -6.28 -5.19 -7.21
N VAL A 165 -5.27 -5.93 -7.69
CA VAL A 165 -4.13 -6.36 -6.86
C VAL A 165 -3.24 -5.18 -6.48
N MET A 166 -3.03 -4.21 -7.39
CA MET A 166 -2.14 -3.07 -7.16
C MET A 166 -2.83 -1.90 -6.44
N HIS A 167 -4.14 -1.73 -6.64
CA HIS A 167 -4.82 -0.49 -6.21
C HIS A 167 -6.10 -0.72 -5.42
N GLY A 168 -6.69 -1.92 -5.48
CA GLY A 168 -7.99 -2.18 -4.86
C GLY A 168 -9.16 -1.52 -5.59
N LEU A 169 -8.99 -1.17 -6.86
CA LEU A 169 -9.99 -0.60 -7.76
C LEU A 169 -10.08 -1.42 -9.04
N GLU A 170 -11.22 -1.31 -9.74
CA GLU A 170 -11.37 -1.91 -11.07
C GLU A 170 -10.63 -1.06 -12.11
N SER A 171 -10.17 -1.66 -13.20
CA SER A 171 -9.51 -0.94 -14.31
C SER A 171 -10.40 0.11 -14.98
N SER A 172 -11.70 0.06 -14.76
CA SER A 172 -12.69 1.04 -15.22
C SER A 172 -12.91 2.23 -14.26
N GLU A 173 -12.22 2.29 -13.11
CA GLU A 173 -12.49 3.29 -12.08
C GLU A 173 -11.43 4.40 -11.99
N TYR A 174 -10.28 4.25 -12.66
CA TYR A 174 -9.21 5.26 -12.63
C TYR A 174 -8.46 5.37 -13.96
N SER A 175 -7.67 6.44 -14.12
CA SER A 175 -7.09 6.79 -15.41
C SER A 175 -5.93 5.87 -15.83
N ALA A 176 -5.76 5.73 -17.15
CA ALA A 176 -4.61 5.03 -17.72
C ALA A 176 -3.30 5.76 -17.40
N ALA A 177 -3.30 7.11 -17.46
CA ALA A 177 -2.14 7.92 -17.11
C ALA A 177 -1.67 7.65 -15.67
N TRP A 178 -2.61 7.55 -14.72
CA TRP A 178 -2.28 7.25 -13.33
C TRP A 178 -1.63 5.88 -13.17
N PHE A 179 -2.16 4.85 -13.86
CA PHE A 179 -1.59 3.50 -13.82
C PHE A 179 -0.19 3.45 -14.45
N ILE A 180 -0.01 4.08 -15.61
CA ILE A 180 1.29 4.12 -16.30
C ILE A 180 2.32 4.88 -15.46
N ASP A 181 1.93 5.99 -14.84
CA ASP A 181 2.82 6.77 -13.96
C ASP A 181 3.14 6.03 -12.66
N TYR A 182 2.17 5.30 -12.10
CA TYR A 182 2.44 4.38 -10.99
C TYR A 182 3.49 3.34 -11.38
N CYS A 183 3.36 2.71 -12.55
CA CYS A 183 4.38 1.80 -13.06
C CYS A 183 5.74 2.50 -13.23
N ARG A 184 5.76 3.73 -13.76
CA ARG A 184 6.97 4.53 -13.94
C ARG A 184 7.69 4.79 -12.61
N CYS A 185 6.98 5.24 -11.61
CA CYS A 185 7.53 5.50 -10.27
C CYS A 185 8.10 4.24 -9.60
N ASN A 186 7.73 3.06 -10.09
CA ASN A 186 8.07 1.75 -9.53
C ASN A 186 8.93 0.89 -10.48
N HIS A 187 9.74 1.52 -11.36
CA HIS A 187 10.66 0.86 -12.30
C HIS A 187 9.97 0.01 -13.40
N GLY A 188 8.72 0.27 -13.68
CA GLY A 188 7.93 -0.39 -14.72
C GLY A 188 6.98 -1.47 -14.22
N LEU A 189 6.05 -1.85 -15.08
CA LEU A 189 5.03 -2.87 -14.78
C LEU A 189 5.64 -4.22 -14.38
N LEU A 190 6.75 -4.61 -14.99
CA LEU A 190 7.38 -5.91 -14.70
C LEU A 190 7.98 -5.93 -13.29
N ALA A 191 8.63 -4.84 -12.86
CA ALA A 191 9.20 -4.74 -11.52
C ALA A 191 8.14 -4.80 -10.41
N ILE A 192 6.97 -4.16 -10.59
CA ILE A 192 5.89 -4.23 -9.61
C ILE A 192 5.13 -5.56 -9.59
N ARG A 193 5.35 -6.42 -10.59
CA ARG A 193 4.74 -7.75 -10.68
C ARG A 193 5.68 -8.90 -10.31
N ALA A 194 6.96 -8.63 -10.20
CA ALA A 194 7.95 -9.65 -9.86
C ALA A 194 8.01 -9.88 -8.33
N ASP A 195 8.10 -11.16 -7.97
CA ASP A 195 8.19 -11.63 -6.59
C ASP A 195 9.61 -12.11 -6.21
N ASP A 196 10.54 -12.03 -7.14
CA ASP A 196 11.96 -12.30 -6.96
C ASP A 196 12.76 -11.02 -6.69
N SER A 197 14.09 -11.13 -6.71
CA SER A 197 15.01 -10.00 -6.45
C SER A 197 14.89 -8.84 -7.44
N SER A 198 14.22 -9.02 -8.58
CA SER A 198 13.99 -7.98 -9.57
C SER A 198 12.72 -7.14 -9.29
N GLY A 199 11.92 -7.50 -8.29
CA GLY A 199 10.63 -6.89 -8.06
C GLY A 199 10.33 -6.46 -6.64
N GLY A 200 9.21 -5.77 -6.49
CA GLY A 200 8.79 -5.14 -5.23
C GLY A 200 8.33 -6.10 -4.13
N GLN A 201 8.08 -7.39 -4.45
CA GLN A 201 7.53 -8.39 -3.53
C GLN A 201 8.56 -9.47 -3.13
N HIS A 202 9.85 -9.17 -3.20
CA HIS A 202 10.93 -10.12 -2.96
C HIS A 202 11.01 -10.58 -1.50
N LEU A 203 10.98 -9.63 -0.56
CA LEU A 203 11.22 -9.88 0.85
C LEU A 203 10.05 -9.40 1.73
N ARG A 204 9.96 -9.97 2.92
CA ARG A 204 9.13 -9.49 4.03
C ARG A 204 9.97 -9.39 5.30
N PHE A 205 9.56 -8.56 6.27
CA PHE A 205 10.20 -8.55 7.58
C PHE A 205 9.83 -9.83 8.35
N ARG A 206 10.85 -10.52 8.88
CA ARG A 206 10.63 -11.73 9.69
C ARG A 206 9.77 -11.46 10.92
N ASP A 207 9.99 -10.34 11.57
CA ASP A 207 9.32 -9.95 12.81
C ASP A 207 8.16 -8.94 12.55
N GLY A 208 7.61 -8.97 11.32
CA GLY A 208 6.56 -8.07 10.87
C GLY A 208 7.04 -6.66 10.50
N SER A 209 6.31 -6.01 9.62
CA SER A 209 6.67 -4.66 9.12
C SER A 209 6.61 -3.58 10.20
N GLN A 210 5.89 -3.82 11.30
CA GLN A 210 5.84 -2.94 12.48
C GLN A 210 7.22 -2.77 13.11
N SER A 211 8.15 -3.74 12.97
CA SER A 211 9.51 -3.67 13.46
C SER A 211 10.27 -2.46 12.90
N LEU A 212 10.09 -2.16 11.61
CA LEU A 212 10.67 -0.95 10.99
C LEU A 212 10.00 0.32 11.51
N ALA A 213 8.67 0.33 11.70
CA ALA A 213 7.98 1.50 12.28
C ALA A 213 8.50 1.82 13.69
N ASN A 214 8.68 0.80 14.51
CA ASN A 214 9.24 0.93 15.88
C ASN A 214 10.67 1.47 15.85
N ALA A 215 11.49 0.98 14.91
CA ALA A 215 12.87 1.45 14.73
C ALA A 215 12.92 2.93 14.31
N LEU A 216 12.06 3.37 13.39
CA LEU A 216 11.95 4.79 13.00
C LEU A 216 11.47 5.65 14.17
N ALA A 217 10.46 5.21 14.91
CA ALA A 217 9.98 5.93 16.08
C ALA A 217 11.02 6.09 17.18
N SER A 218 11.92 5.09 17.36
CA SER A 218 13.03 5.21 18.28
C SER A 218 14.02 6.31 17.90
N LEU A 219 14.20 6.57 16.60
CA LEU A 219 15.04 7.70 16.12
C LEU A 219 14.40 9.07 16.37
N VAL A 220 13.07 9.15 16.22
CA VAL A 220 12.31 10.39 16.54
C VAL A 220 12.37 10.67 18.04
N GLY A 221 12.42 9.65 18.85
CA GLY A 221 12.34 9.69 20.30
C GLY A 221 10.88 9.64 20.81
N PRO A 222 10.55 8.68 21.68
CA PRO A 222 9.16 8.46 22.16
C PRO A 222 8.51 9.70 22.78
N SER A 223 9.28 10.58 23.45
CA SER A 223 8.80 11.82 24.05
C SER A 223 8.28 12.84 23.02
N ASN A 224 8.72 12.74 21.77
CA ASN A 224 8.33 13.62 20.68
C ASN A 224 7.09 13.09 19.90
N ILE A 225 6.58 11.91 20.24
CA ILE A 225 5.43 11.29 19.59
C ILE A 225 4.25 11.23 20.56
N HIS A 226 3.18 11.92 20.23
CA HIS A 226 1.93 11.90 21.01
C HIS A 226 0.92 11.00 20.31
N LEU A 227 0.73 9.80 20.84
CA LEU A 227 -0.34 8.87 20.41
C LEU A 227 -1.71 9.33 20.92
N SER A 228 -2.78 8.73 20.40
CA SER A 228 -4.18 9.01 20.76
C SER A 228 -4.48 10.52 20.74
N SER A 229 -3.92 11.21 19.74
CA SER A 229 -3.99 12.65 19.56
C SER A 229 -4.64 13.03 18.21
N PRO A 230 -5.88 12.60 17.92
CA PRO A 230 -6.56 12.95 16.69
C PRO A 230 -6.75 14.47 16.59
N ILE A 231 -6.49 15.00 15.40
CA ILE A 231 -6.54 16.44 15.14
C ILE A 231 -7.99 16.87 14.87
N ALA A 232 -8.40 17.96 15.50
CA ALA A 232 -9.68 18.62 15.26
C ALA A 232 -9.52 19.82 14.33
N THR A 233 -8.55 20.70 14.61
CA THR A 233 -8.38 21.96 13.89
C THR A 233 -6.91 22.26 13.63
N ILE A 234 -6.63 22.83 12.45
CA ILE A 234 -5.34 23.39 12.08
C ILE A 234 -5.57 24.84 11.68
N GLU A 235 -4.96 25.77 12.41
CA GLU A 235 -5.01 27.21 12.14
C GLU A 235 -3.65 27.65 11.56
N ASP A 236 -3.62 28.10 10.31
CA ASP A 236 -2.43 28.70 9.68
C ASP A 236 -2.50 30.22 9.83
N LEU A 237 -1.68 30.76 10.73
CA LEU A 237 -1.66 32.18 11.09
C LEU A 237 -0.59 32.98 10.35
N SER A 238 -0.16 32.54 9.17
CA SER A 238 0.89 33.13 8.32
C SER A 238 2.29 33.03 8.91
N THR A 239 2.51 33.36 10.17
CA THR A 239 3.83 33.30 10.86
C THR A 239 4.08 31.93 11.50
N HIS A 240 3.03 31.21 11.85
CA HIS A 240 3.08 29.89 12.51
C HIS A 240 1.74 29.19 12.39
N THR A 241 1.71 27.92 12.74
CA THR A 241 0.48 27.09 12.79
C THR A 241 0.13 26.72 14.22
N ILE A 242 -1.17 26.62 14.52
CA ILE A 242 -1.70 26.05 15.75
C ILE A 242 -2.51 24.80 15.40
N VAL A 243 -2.14 23.68 15.98
CA VAL A 243 -2.81 22.38 15.79
C VAL A 243 -3.51 22.00 17.10
N LYS A 244 -4.82 21.81 17.05
CA LYS A 244 -5.65 21.43 18.21
C LYS A 244 -6.15 19.99 18.05
N THR A 245 -5.97 19.18 19.07
CA THR A 245 -6.50 17.82 19.12
C THR A 245 -7.98 17.82 19.54
N THR A 246 -8.68 16.72 19.28
CA THR A 246 -10.07 16.53 19.76
C THR A 246 -10.19 16.49 21.28
N THR A 247 -9.08 16.27 22.00
CA THR A 247 -9.03 16.31 23.48
C THR A 247 -8.74 17.70 24.03
N GLY A 248 -8.63 18.73 23.16
CA GLY A 248 -8.39 20.12 23.56
C GLY A 248 -6.92 20.49 23.76
N LYS A 249 -5.97 19.58 23.60
CA LYS A 249 -4.54 19.92 23.62
C LYS A 249 -4.19 20.78 22.40
N SER A 250 -3.34 21.78 22.58
CA SER A 250 -2.91 22.70 21.54
C SER A 250 -1.39 22.68 21.39
N PHE A 251 -0.91 22.67 20.16
CA PHE A 251 0.49 22.69 19.79
C PHE A 251 0.73 23.81 18.78
N ALA A 252 1.81 24.56 18.94
CA ALA A 252 2.18 25.64 18.03
C ALA A 252 3.56 25.35 17.39
N ALA A 253 3.67 25.56 16.09
CA ALA A 253 4.93 25.42 15.35
C ALA A 253 5.03 26.40 14.18
N ARG A 254 6.25 26.67 13.73
CA ARG A 254 6.50 27.52 12.55
C ARG A 254 5.97 26.90 11.25
N LYS A 255 6.01 25.57 11.13
CA LYS A 255 5.52 24.79 9.98
C LYS A 255 4.76 23.55 10.44
N CYS A 256 3.89 23.04 9.58
CA CYS A 256 3.14 21.82 9.82
C CYS A 256 3.21 20.89 8.58
N ILE A 257 3.58 19.65 8.80
CA ILE A 257 3.50 18.58 7.78
C ILE A 257 2.24 17.73 8.03
N LEU A 258 1.39 17.59 7.02
CA LEU A 258 0.29 16.64 6.99
C LEU A 258 0.79 15.33 6.35
N SER A 259 0.96 14.29 7.16
CA SER A 259 1.37 12.93 6.76
C SER A 259 0.21 11.94 6.86
N ILE A 260 -0.97 12.40 6.52
CA ILE A 260 -2.19 11.59 6.43
C ILE A 260 -2.63 11.49 4.97
N PRO A 261 -3.42 10.48 4.57
CA PRO A 261 -3.90 10.40 3.20
C PRO A 261 -4.66 11.66 2.77
N SER A 262 -4.43 12.13 1.55
CA SER A 262 -5.09 13.34 1.02
C SER A 262 -6.63 13.25 1.05
N THR A 263 -7.17 12.03 0.95
CA THR A 263 -8.60 11.74 1.10
C THR A 263 -9.19 12.11 2.47
N MET A 264 -8.31 12.32 3.47
CA MET A 264 -8.71 12.65 4.85
C MET A 264 -8.68 14.15 5.15
N TYR A 265 -8.18 15.00 4.23
CA TYR A 265 -8.09 16.44 4.50
C TYR A 265 -9.45 17.09 4.74
N LYS A 266 -10.50 16.61 4.08
CA LYS A 266 -11.89 17.05 4.28
C LYS A 266 -12.47 16.76 5.67
N GLU A 267 -11.82 15.89 6.45
CA GLU A 267 -12.22 15.58 7.82
C GLU A 267 -11.59 16.54 8.85
N LEU A 268 -10.65 17.38 8.42
CA LEU A 268 -9.97 18.36 9.25
C LEU A 268 -10.58 19.74 9.06
N ASN A 269 -10.75 20.47 10.17
CA ASN A 269 -11.07 21.89 10.12
C ASN A 269 -9.76 22.71 9.93
N ILE A 270 -9.42 23.01 8.67
CA ILE A 270 -8.24 23.81 8.32
C ILE A 270 -8.67 25.26 8.12
N GLN A 271 -7.99 26.19 8.79
CA GLN A 271 -8.30 27.62 8.79
C GLN A 271 -7.02 28.46 8.48
N PRO A 272 -7.04 29.29 7.41
CA PRO A 272 -8.09 29.39 6.39
C PRO A 272 -8.26 28.08 5.62
N PRO A 273 -9.40 27.84 4.97
CA PRO A 273 -9.61 26.65 4.16
C PRO A 273 -8.54 26.50 3.09
N LEU A 274 -8.18 25.27 2.73
CA LEU A 274 -7.27 25.01 1.62
C LEU A 274 -7.79 25.69 0.33
N PRO A 275 -6.91 26.10 -0.59
CA PRO A 275 -7.33 26.70 -1.85
C PRO A 275 -8.34 25.83 -2.61
N PRO A 276 -9.33 26.41 -3.31
CA PRO A 276 -10.40 25.65 -3.97
C PRO A 276 -9.89 24.53 -4.90
N ARG A 277 -8.80 24.77 -5.65
CA ARG A 277 -8.21 23.75 -6.52
C ARG A 277 -7.59 22.57 -5.74
N VAL A 278 -7.02 22.83 -4.56
CA VAL A 278 -6.50 21.76 -3.68
C VAL A 278 -7.68 20.97 -3.10
N GLN A 279 -8.75 21.64 -2.66
CA GLN A 279 -9.96 20.96 -2.20
C GLN A 279 -10.60 20.12 -3.31
N GLU A 280 -10.69 20.65 -4.53
CA GLU A 280 -11.28 19.93 -5.66
C GLU A 280 -10.55 18.61 -5.92
N VAL A 281 -9.23 18.62 -6.05
CA VAL A 281 -8.47 17.39 -6.31
C VAL A 281 -8.50 16.42 -5.13
N THR A 282 -8.33 16.89 -3.89
CA THR A 282 -8.28 16.01 -2.72
C THR A 282 -9.65 15.42 -2.37
N ASN A 283 -10.74 16.14 -2.58
CA ASN A 283 -12.10 15.65 -2.36
C ASN A 283 -12.52 14.58 -3.37
N ALA A 284 -12.02 14.68 -4.61
CA ALA A 284 -12.28 13.71 -5.67
C ALA A 284 -11.31 12.51 -5.66
N THR A 285 -10.22 12.59 -4.90
CA THR A 285 -9.25 11.50 -4.75
C THR A 285 -9.85 10.38 -3.91
N VAL A 286 -9.55 9.13 -4.26
CA VAL A 286 -10.07 7.94 -3.58
C VAL A 286 -8.95 7.01 -3.13
N LEU A 287 -9.22 6.19 -2.11
CA LEU A 287 -8.42 5.01 -1.76
C LEU A 287 -9.16 3.76 -2.18
N GLY A 288 -8.40 2.76 -2.62
CA GLY A 288 -8.98 1.50 -3.04
C GLY A 288 -9.54 0.64 -1.91
N ASP A 289 -10.43 -0.26 -2.28
CA ASP A 289 -10.94 -1.34 -1.42
C ASP A 289 -9.89 -2.46 -1.37
N TYR A 290 -8.92 -2.32 -0.47
CA TYR A 290 -7.76 -3.19 -0.36
C TYR A 290 -7.76 -3.88 1.00
N ASN A 291 -8.28 -5.11 1.03
CA ASN A 291 -8.51 -5.84 2.27
C ASN A 291 -7.66 -7.10 2.32
N LYS A 292 -7.42 -7.60 3.52
CA LYS A 292 -6.68 -8.83 3.76
C LYS A 292 -7.43 -9.78 4.69
N ALA A 293 -7.31 -11.08 4.40
CA ALA A 293 -7.48 -12.12 5.38
C ALA A 293 -6.18 -12.93 5.46
N ILE A 294 -5.70 -13.20 6.67
CA ILE A 294 -4.50 -14.01 6.90
C ILE A 294 -4.95 -15.25 7.65
N VAL A 295 -4.79 -16.41 7.03
CA VAL A 295 -5.22 -17.70 7.57
C VAL A 295 -3.98 -18.46 8.03
N CYS A 296 -3.85 -18.66 9.34
CA CYS A 296 -2.70 -19.29 9.96
C CYS A 296 -3.00 -20.75 10.31
N TYR A 297 -2.04 -21.62 10.07
CA TYR A 297 -2.16 -23.08 10.27
C TYR A 297 -1.03 -23.62 11.14
N ASP A 298 -1.20 -24.82 11.67
CA ASP A 298 -0.16 -25.50 12.45
C ASP A 298 1.00 -26.00 11.58
N ARG A 299 0.71 -26.33 10.31
CA ARG A 299 1.68 -26.73 9.29
C ARG A 299 1.30 -26.19 7.90
N PRO A 300 2.26 -26.09 6.96
CA PRO A 300 2.02 -25.58 5.62
C PRO A 300 1.50 -26.70 4.67
N TRP A 301 0.30 -27.23 4.92
CA TRP A 301 -0.29 -28.38 4.25
C TRP A 301 -0.36 -28.24 2.71
N TRP A 302 -0.46 -27.03 2.17
CA TRP A 302 -0.43 -26.80 0.73
C TRP A 302 0.92 -27.14 0.10
N ARG A 303 2.02 -27.05 0.85
CA ARG A 303 3.36 -27.42 0.39
C ARG A 303 3.51 -28.92 0.23
N ASP A 304 2.86 -29.72 1.07
CA ASP A 304 2.86 -31.18 0.99
C ASP A 304 2.19 -31.68 -0.32
N SER A 305 1.25 -30.88 -0.86
CA SER A 305 0.63 -31.10 -2.16
C SER A 305 1.40 -30.50 -3.33
N GLY A 306 2.61 -29.94 -3.09
CA GLY A 306 3.48 -29.36 -4.10
C GLY A 306 3.12 -27.95 -4.55
N PHE A 307 2.32 -27.20 -3.76
CA PHE A 307 1.96 -25.83 -4.06
C PHE A 307 2.83 -24.83 -3.31
N ASN A 308 3.09 -23.67 -3.92
CA ASN A 308 3.83 -22.57 -3.29
C ASN A 308 2.94 -21.61 -2.48
N GLY A 309 1.63 -21.87 -2.41
CA GLY A 309 0.66 -20.99 -1.73
C GLY A 309 0.20 -19.79 -2.55
N TYR A 310 0.71 -19.61 -3.77
CA TYR A 310 0.22 -18.59 -4.68
C TYR A 310 -1.00 -19.08 -5.43
N PHE A 311 -2.07 -18.31 -5.42
CA PHE A 311 -3.11 -18.41 -6.42
C PHE A 311 -3.64 -17.03 -6.83
N ALA A 312 -4.11 -16.93 -8.06
CA ALA A 312 -4.88 -15.81 -8.56
C ALA A 312 -6.29 -16.28 -8.93
N SER A 313 -7.30 -15.42 -8.80
CA SER A 313 -8.67 -15.84 -9.04
C SER A 313 -9.53 -14.73 -9.65
N TYR A 314 -10.37 -15.11 -10.59
CA TYR A 314 -11.47 -14.29 -11.09
C TYR A 314 -12.81 -14.59 -10.39
N SER A 315 -12.83 -15.57 -9.48
CA SER A 315 -14.04 -16.04 -8.81
C SER A 315 -13.88 -16.06 -7.29
N GLY A 316 -14.92 -15.66 -6.56
CA GLY A 316 -14.92 -15.60 -5.10
C GLY A 316 -14.27 -14.32 -4.54
N PRO A 317 -14.23 -14.17 -3.19
CA PRO A 317 -13.75 -12.96 -2.57
C PRO A 317 -12.23 -12.76 -2.71
N VAL A 318 -11.44 -13.84 -2.63
CA VAL A 318 -9.96 -13.76 -2.70
C VAL A 318 -9.53 -13.69 -4.16
N ILE A 319 -8.88 -12.59 -4.53
CA ILE A 319 -8.37 -12.39 -5.88
C ILE A 319 -6.92 -12.83 -6.06
N LEU A 320 -6.17 -12.87 -4.95
CA LEU A 320 -4.78 -13.30 -4.90
C LEU A 320 -4.46 -13.83 -3.50
N ALA A 321 -3.68 -14.90 -3.43
CA ALA A 321 -3.07 -15.33 -2.17
C ALA A 321 -1.58 -15.62 -2.33
N ARG A 322 -0.86 -15.56 -1.21
CA ARG A 322 0.57 -15.87 -1.11
C ARG A 322 0.86 -16.60 0.19
N ASP A 323 1.83 -17.51 0.13
CA ASP A 323 2.46 -18.08 1.34
C ASP A 323 3.25 -16.97 2.05
N THR A 324 2.85 -16.67 3.27
CA THR A 324 3.51 -15.68 4.13
C THR A 324 4.10 -16.30 5.38
N SER A 325 4.44 -17.59 5.31
CA SER A 325 5.08 -18.31 6.39
C SER A 325 6.45 -17.77 6.76
N VAL A 326 6.86 -18.04 8.00
CA VAL A 326 8.20 -17.82 8.55
C VAL A 326 8.60 -19.12 9.24
N ASP A 327 9.32 -19.98 8.52
CA ASP A 327 9.60 -21.35 8.93
C ASP A 327 10.42 -21.42 10.23
N GLU A 328 11.35 -20.48 10.42
CA GLU A 328 12.21 -20.38 11.62
C GLU A 328 11.41 -20.30 12.93
N VAL A 329 10.22 -19.69 12.91
CA VAL A 329 9.36 -19.52 14.08
C VAL A 329 8.10 -20.39 14.01
N ARG A 330 8.04 -21.32 13.03
CA ARG A 330 6.89 -22.21 12.77
C ARG A 330 5.57 -21.44 12.55
N HIS A 331 5.67 -20.27 11.95
CA HIS A 331 4.53 -19.49 11.48
C HIS A 331 4.19 -19.93 10.06
N TYR A 332 3.02 -20.51 9.84
CA TYR A 332 2.56 -20.95 8.54
C TYR A 332 1.26 -20.26 8.20
N SER A 333 1.26 -19.46 7.15
CA SER A 333 0.08 -18.66 6.80
C SER A 333 -0.07 -18.44 5.30
N LEU A 334 -1.33 -18.29 4.89
CA LEU A 334 -1.71 -17.78 3.59
C LEU A 334 -2.30 -16.38 3.77
N THR A 335 -1.67 -15.37 3.16
CA THR A 335 -2.24 -14.03 3.05
C THR A 335 -3.10 -13.95 1.81
N CYS A 336 -4.39 -13.68 2.02
CA CYS A 336 -5.44 -13.59 1.03
C CYS A 336 -5.84 -12.13 0.82
N PHE A 337 -5.75 -11.63 -0.42
CA PHE A 337 -6.17 -10.29 -0.80
C PHE A 337 -7.61 -10.31 -1.30
N VAL A 338 -8.43 -9.44 -0.74
CA VAL A 338 -9.86 -9.33 -1.04
C VAL A 338 -10.13 -7.87 -1.45
N ASN A 339 -9.99 -7.58 -2.74
CA ASN A 339 -9.87 -6.21 -3.24
C ASN A 339 -10.92 -5.89 -4.31
N GLY A 340 -11.08 -4.58 -4.60
CA GLY A 340 -12.00 -4.08 -5.62
C GLY A 340 -13.46 -4.40 -5.30
N ASN A 341 -14.25 -4.70 -6.32
CA ASN A 341 -15.68 -5.00 -6.15
C ASN A 341 -15.96 -6.17 -5.18
N GLU A 342 -15.12 -7.21 -5.23
CA GLU A 342 -15.24 -8.33 -4.29
C GLU A 342 -14.86 -7.90 -2.87
N GLY A 343 -13.89 -7.01 -2.72
CA GLY A 343 -13.53 -6.38 -1.44
C GLY A 343 -14.68 -5.57 -0.84
N ARG A 344 -15.39 -4.79 -1.66
CA ARG A 344 -16.58 -4.02 -1.24
C ARG A 344 -17.71 -4.92 -0.73
N LYS A 345 -17.97 -6.03 -1.44
CA LYS A 345 -18.98 -7.01 -1.01
C LYS A 345 -18.57 -7.70 0.29
N TRP A 346 -17.35 -8.20 0.34
CA TRP A 346 -16.81 -8.92 1.48
C TRP A 346 -16.69 -8.03 2.73
N GLY A 347 -16.30 -6.77 2.58
CA GLY A 347 -16.22 -5.81 3.67
C GLY A 347 -17.56 -5.53 4.38
N LYS A 348 -18.70 -5.75 3.70
CA LYS A 348 -20.05 -5.60 4.28
C LYS A 348 -20.48 -6.80 5.13
N LEU A 349 -19.81 -7.94 5.00
CA LEU A 349 -20.10 -9.12 5.80
C LEU A 349 -19.66 -8.94 7.25
N ILE A 350 -20.26 -9.67 8.18
CA ILE A 350 -19.79 -9.73 9.55
C ILE A 350 -18.52 -10.61 9.66
N PRO A 351 -17.69 -10.44 10.70
CA PRO A 351 -16.36 -11.06 10.74
C PRO A 351 -16.34 -12.57 10.51
N HIS A 352 -17.26 -13.31 11.10
CA HIS A 352 -17.26 -14.78 10.92
C HIS A 352 -17.64 -15.20 9.48
N GLU A 353 -18.54 -14.48 8.81
CA GLU A 353 -18.90 -14.73 7.41
C GLU A 353 -17.72 -14.42 6.48
N ARG A 354 -16.99 -13.31 6.74
CA ARG A 354 -15.78 -12.97 6.01
C ARG A 354 -14.76 -14.09 6.06
N ARG A 355 -14.47 -14.60 7.23
CA ARG A 355 -13.52 -15.68 7.46
C ARG A 355 -13.98 -16.99 6.81
N ALA A 356 -15.23 -17.36 6.98
CA ALA A 356 -15.81 -18.54 6.37
C ALA A 356 -15.75 -18.49 4.83
N ALA A 357 -16.04 -17.35 4.22
CA ALA A 357 -15.97 -17.17 2.77
C ALA A 357 -14.55 -17.39 2.22
N VAL A 358 -13.52 -16.90 2.93
CA VAL A 358 -12.12 -17.11 2.56
C VAL A 358 -11.73 -18.58 2.67
N ILE A 359 -12.02 -19.24 3.80
CA ILE A 359 -11.72 -20.66 4.03
C ILE A 359 -12.40 -21.53 2.97
N LYS A 360 -13.66 -21.26 2.68
CA LYS A 360 -14.42 -21.99 1.65
C LYS A 360 -13.78 -21.85 0.26
N GLN A 361 -13.26 -20.67 -0.08
CA GLN A 361 -12.55 -20.49 -1.36
C GLN A 361 -11.19 -21.21 -1.34
N LEU A 362 -10.42 -21.12 -0.25
CA LEU A 362 -9.17 -21.89 -0.11
C LEU A 362 -9.40 -23.37 -0.32
N ALA A 363 -10.46 -23.95 0.29
CA ALA A 363 -10.81 -25.35 0.11
C ALA A 363 -11.06 -25.71 -1.36
N LYS A 364 -11.78 -24.86 -2.09
CA LYS A 364 -12.04 -25.07 -3.52
C LYS A 364 -10.77 -24.96 -4.35
N VAL A 365 -9.98 -23.90 -4.12
CA VAL A 365 -8.75 -23.65 -4.88
C VAL A 365 -7.74 -24.77 -4.72
N PHE A 366 -7.56 -25.27 -3.50
CA PHE A 366 -6.63 -26.36 -3.21
C PHE A 366 -7.24 -27.76 -3.33
N ASN A 367 -8.49 -27.86 -3.83
CA ASN A 367 -9.19 -29.11 -4.05
C ASN A 367 -9.29 -30.00 -2.79
N ALA A 368 -9.54 -29.36 -1.64
CA ALA A 368 -9.61 -30.02 -0.35
C ALA A 368 -10.93 -30.79 -0.13
N GLY A 369 -11.89 -30.66 -1.07
CA GLY A 369 -13.24 -31.21 -0.92
C GLY A 369 -14.08 -30.51 0.14
N ASP A 370 -15.30 -30.99 0.34
CA ASP A 370 -16.23 -30.44 1.36
C ASP A 370 -16.10 -31.20 2.71
N ASN A 371 -15.09 -32.06 2.84
CA ASN A 371 -14.83 -32.79 4.07
C ASN A 371 -14.12 -31.90 5.09
N ASN A 372 -14.80 -31.60 6.20
CA ASN A 372 -14.24 -30.78 7.30
C ASN A 372 -12.98 -31.38 7.98
N ASP A 373 -12.60 -32.61 7.64
CA ASP A 373 -11.36 -33.20 8.15
C ASP A 373 -10.09 -32.67 7.52
N HIS A 374 -10.18 -32.02 6.33
CA HIS A 374 -9.02 -31.41 5.70
C HIS A 374 -8.50 -30.22 6.51
N GLU A 375 -7.19 -30.05 6.54
CA GLU A 375 -6.51 -29.00 7.34
C GLU A 375 -6.89 -27.58 6.97
N VAL A 376 -7.33 -27.34 5.74
CA VAL A 376 -7.84 -26.02 5.30
C VAL A 376 -8.96 -25.50 6.22
N TYR A 377 -9.76 -26.40 6.81
CA TYR A 377 -10.86 -26.07 7.72
C TYR A 377 -10.42 -25.95 9.19
N LYS A 378 -9.15 -26.19 9.50
CA LYS A 378 -8.60 -26.19 10.87
C LYS A 378 -7.52 -25.12 11.06
N PRO A 379 -7.79 -23.84 10.69
CA PRO A 379 -6.84 -22.78 10.98
C PRO A 379 -6.67 -22.61 12.49
N ILE A 380 -5.44 -22.36 12.94
CA ILE A 380 -5.18 -22.03 14.35
C ILE A 380 -5.58 -20.59 14.69
N GLU A 381 -5.53 -19.70 13.69
CA GLU A 381 -5.92 -18.29 13.85
C GLU A 381 -6.27 -17.70 12.48
N VAL A 382 -7.25 -16.78 12.44
CA VAL A 382 -7.62 -16.05 11.22
C VAL A 382 -7.79 -14.59 11.54
N PHE A 383 -7.02 -13.76 10.84
CA PHE A 383 -7.13 -12.31 10.88
C PHE A 383 -7.89 -11.83 9.65
N ASP A 384 -8.72 -10.81 9.81
CA ASP A 384 -9.38 -10.12 8.71
C ASP A 384 -9.34 -8.61 8.91
N GLN A 385 -8.85 -7.89 7.91
CA GLN A 385 -8.70 -6.43 7.94
C GLN A 385 -9.41 -5.79 6.76
N VAL A 386 -10.41 -4.97 7.07
CA VAL A 386 -11.12 -4.12 6.10
C VAL A 386 -10.63 -2.68 6.27
N TRP A 387 -9.76 -2.24 5.36
CA TRP A 387 -9.12 -0.93 5.50
C TRP A 387 -10.07 0.26 5.34
N GLN A 388 -11.22 0.10 4.67
CA GLN A 388 -12.27 1.11 4.61
C GLN A 388 -12.90 1.40 5.97
N HIS A 389 -12.88 0.42 6.90
CA HIS A 389 -13.38 0.59 8.25
C HIS A 389 -12.40 1.31 9.18
N GLU A 390 -11.15 1.48 8.76
CA GLU A 390 -10.13 2.20 9.51
C GLU A 390 -10.43 3.70 9.54
N ARG A 391 -10.80 4.22 10.71
CA ARG A 391 -11.29 5.59 10.93
C ARG A 391 -10.37 6.66 10.34
N TYR A 392 -9.04 6.48 10.42
CA TYR A 392 -8.03 7.47 10.06
C TYR A 392 -7.32 7.22 8.72
N SER A 393 -7.83 6.31 7.92
CA SER A 393 -7.33 6.10 6.55
C SER A 393 -8.44 5.85 5.54
N ARG A 394 -9.49 5.11 5.92
CA ARG A 394 -10.67 4.79 5.10
C ARG A 394 -10.29 4.20 3.75
N GLY A 395 -9.31 3.30 3.75
CA GLY A 395 -8.82 2.58 2.58
C GLY A 395 -7.30 2.40 2.56
N ALA A 396 -6.80 1.79 1.53
CA ALA A 396 -5.39 1.53 1.21
C ALA A 396 -5.25 1.39 -0.32
N LEU A 397 -4.08 1.42 -0.92
CA LEU A 397 -2.72 1.68 -0.49
C LEU A 397 -2.35 3.18 -0.55
N ALA A 398 -2.36 3.74 -1.77
CA ALA A 398 -2.11 5.14 -2.06
C ALA A 398 -3.38 5.80 -2.62
N PRO A 399 -3.66 7.06 -2.25
CA PRO A 399 -4.70 7.85 -2.87
C PRO A 399 -4.53 7.97 -4.39
N ILE A 400 -5.61 7.83 -5.11
CA ILE A 400 -5.69 7.86 -6.58
C ILE A 400 -6.58 9.02 -6.98
N THR A 401 -6.07 9.91 -7.84
CA THR A 401 -6.82 11.05 -8.34
C THR A 401 -7.92 10.63 -9.32
N ALA A 402 -9.00 11.39 -9.39
CA ALA A 402 -10.06 11.18 -10.37
C ALA A 402 -9.55 11.33 -11.80
N LEU A 403 -10.32 10.84 -12.80
CA LEU A 403 -10.01 11.02 -14.22
C LEU A 403 -9.73 12.49 -14.56
N GLY A 404 -8.67 12.75 -15.32
CA GLY A 404 -8.22 14.08 -15.71
C GLY A 404 -7.57 14.91 -14.60
N HIS A 405 -7.66 14.48 -13.35
CA HIS A 405 -7.15 15.27 -12.21
C HIS A 405 -5.65 15.18 -12.04
N MET A 406 -5.01 14.09 -12.43
CA MET A 406 -3.57 13.95 -12.28
C MET A 406 -2.81 15.02 -13.10
N THR A 407 -3.22 15.27 -14.31
CA THR A 407 -2.59 16.26 -15.18
C THR A 407 -3.09 17.68 -14.91
N ARG A 408 -4.41 17.84 -14.69
CA ARG A 408 -5.05 19.15 -14.44
C ARG A 408 -4.59 19.82 -13.14
N PHE A 409 -4.26 19.06 -12.11
CA PHE A 409 -3.89 19.55 -10.78
C PHE A 409 -2.44 19.28 -10.40
N ALA A 410 -1.58 18.92 -11.36
CA ALA A 410 -0.16 18.62 -11.13
C ALA A 410 0.61 19.79 -10.47
N ASP A 411 0.16 21.03 -10.69
CA ASP A 411 0.74 22.25 -10.14
C ASP A 411 0.35 22.53 -8.67
N VAL A 412 -0.71 21.88 -8.15
CA VAL A 412 -1.22 22.14 -6.79
C VAL A 412 -1.28 20.88 -5.91
N TYR A 413 -1.41 19.68 -6.50
CA TYR A 413 -1.52 18.45 -5.73
C TYR A 413 -0.20 18.10 -5.03
N GLY A 414 -0.22 18.06 -3.69
CA GLY A 414 0.96 17.82 -2.86
C GLY A 414 1.91 19.02 -2.73
N LYS A 415 1.54 20.20 -3.25
CA LYS A 415 2.37 21.43 -3.10
C LYS A 415 2.04 22.15 -1.81
N PRO A 416 3.04 22.77 -1.15
CA PRO A 416 2.84 23.52 0.08
C PRO A 416 1.79 24.63 -0.06
N VAL A 417 1.01 24.85 1.01
CA VAL A 417 0.02 25.93 1.14
C VAL A 417 0.30 26.68 2.42
N GLY A 418 0.76 27.92 2.33
CA GLY A 418 1.14 28.71 3.51
C GLY A 418 2.25 28.03 4.34
N ASN A 419 1.93 27.69 5.58
CA ASN A 419 2.83 26.93 6.46
C ASN A 419 2.56 25.43 6.45
N LEU A 420 1.63 24.94 5.61
CA LEU A 420 1.27 23.54 5.52
C LEU A 420 2.05 22.87 4.40
N HIS A 421 2.66 21.73 4.70
CA HIS A 421 3.36 20.84 3.76
C HIS A 421 2.67 19.48 3.76
N PHE A 422 2.77 18.74 2.66
CA PHE A 422 2.07 17.49 2.47
C PHE A 422 3.05 16.38 2.14
N VAL A 423 3.01 15.28 2.89
CA VAL A 423 3.81 14.08 2.61
C VAL A 423 2.94 12.84 2.68
N GLY A 424 3.26 11.89 1.85
CA GLY A 424 2.54 10.63 1.72
C GLY A 424 3.09 9.86 0.53
N THR A 425 2.93 8.55 0.51
CA THR A 425 3.41 7.74 -0.62
C THR A 425 2.80 8.16 -1.96
N GLU A 426 1.61 8.78 -1.95
CA GLU A 426 0.93 9.32 -3.12
C GLU A 426 1.69 10.46 -3.82
N TYR A 427 2.51 11.19 -3.08
CA TYR A 427 3.31 12.30 -3.59
C TYR A 427 4.71 11.89 -4.02
N SER A 428 5.07 10.62 -3.83
CA SER A 428 6.40 10.13 -4.19
C SER A 428 6.54 9.87 -5.69
N ASN A 429 7.71 10.25 -6.22
CA ASN A 429 8.14 9.90 -7.57
C ASN A 429 8.96 8.60 -7.62
N GLU A 430 9.25 8.01 -6.45
CA GLU A 430 9.95 6.75 -6.31
C GLU A 430 9.10 5.81 -5.45
N TRP A 431 8.87 4.60 -5.89
CA TRP A 431 8.16 3.55 -5.16
C TRP A 431 6.81 4.00 -4.57
N ARG A 432 6.03 4.75 -5.36
CA ARG A 432 4.67 5.19 -4.97
C ARG A 432 3.82 3.98 -4.55
N GLY A 433 3.13 4.08 -3.41
CA GLY A 433 2.33 2.99 -2.84
C GLY A 433 3.13 2.04 -1.93
N TYR A 434 4.46 2.09 -1.96
CA TYR A 434 5.33 1.26 -1.13
C TYR A 434 5.87 2.01 0.10
N VAL A 435 6.51 1.25 1.00
CA VAL A 435 7.23 1.77 2.17
C VAL A 435 8.31 2.76 1.74
N GLU A 436 9.09 2.42 0.72
CA GLU A 436 10.16 3.27 0.18
C GLU A 436 9.62 4.63 -0.27
N GLY A 437 8.49 4.65 -0.99
CA GLY A 437 7.86 5.89 -1.44
C GLY A 437 7.37 6.77 -0.29
N ALA A 438 6.92 6.15 0.79
CA ALA A 438 6.55 6.88 2.00
C ALA A 438 7.77 7.55 2.65
N LEU A 439 8.89 6.83 2.76
CA LEU A 439 10.15 7.36 3.28
C LEU A 439 10.70 8.48 2.37
N CYS A 440 10.71 8.27 1.05
CA CYS A 440 11.13 9.26 0.06
C CYS A 440 10.33 10.56 0.20
N SER A 441 9.02 10.47 0.25
CA SER A 441 8.14 11.64 0.40
C SER A 441 8.38 12.37 1.73
N GLY A 442 8.64 11.64 2.80
CA GLY A 442 8.98 12.23 4.11
C GLY A 442 10.27 13.04 4.08
N GLU A 443 11.33 12.54 3.44
CA GLU A 443 12.59 13.27 3.24
C GLU A 443 12.40 14.55 2.44
N ILE A 444 11.69 14.46 1.30
CA ILE A 444 11.44 15.60 0.41
C ILE A 444 10.65 16.69 1.15
N GLY A 445 9.55 16.33 1.83
CA GLY A 445 8.75 17.32 2.56
C GLY A 445 9.48 17.95 3.73
N ALA A 446 10.33 17.20 4.44
CA ALA A 446 11.20 17.77 5.47
C ALA A 446 12.24 18.73 4.88
N ALA A 447 12.85 18.39 3.72
CA ALA A 447 13.79 19.28 3.03
C ALA A 447 13.13 20.60 2.59
N GLU A 448 11.87 20.55 2.13
CA GLU A 448 11.08 21.75 1.81
C GLU A 448 10.87 22.63 3.07
N VAL A 449 10.52 22.02 4.20
CA VAL A 449 10.36 22.74 5.47
C VAL A 449 11.68 23.36 5.91
N ILE A 450 12.78 22.62 5.90
CA ILE A 450 14.12 23.11 6.28
C ILE A 450 14.48 24.32 5.42
N LYS A 451 14.28 24.24 4.11
CA LYS A 451 14.52 25.35 3.18
C LYS A 451 13.65 26.57 3.50
N ALA A 452 12.35 26.34 3.75
CA ALA A 452 11.41 27.42 4.08
C ALA A 452 11.72 28.12 5.42
N LEU A 453 12.41 27.43 6.34
CA LEU A 453 12.87 27.98 7.61
C LEU A 453 14.26 28.64 7.54
N GLY A 454 14.87 28.74 6.35
CA GLY A 454 16.19 29.37 6.14
C GLY A 454 17.38 28.47 6.47
N GLY A 455 17.13 27.16 6.72
CA GLY A 455 18.19 26.16 6.94
C GLY A 455 18.84 25.71 5.63
N ARG A 456 20.13 25.37 5.66
CA ARG A 456 20.79 24.67 4.55
C ARG A 456 20.49 23.17 4.71
N GLY A 457 19.64 22.61 3.84
CA GLY A 457 19.45 21.17 3.78
C GLY A 457 20.80 20.46 3.56
N ARG A 458 21.18 19.54 4.44
CA ARG A 458 22.23 18.57 4.12
C ARG A 458 21.70 17.66 3.04
N ALA A 459 22.50 17.48 1.98
CA ALA A 459 22.19 16.52 0.92
C ALA A 459 21.91 15.13 1.54
N SER A 460 20.87 14.48 1.06
CA SER A 460 20.47 13.10 1.43
C SER A 460 21.64 12.13 1.33
N LEU A 461 21.60 11.15 2.20
CA LEU A 461 22.48 9.96 2.23
C LEU A 461 22.47 9.16 0.92
#